data_e1e883c08512ff71b1e038336d6745a8
#
_entry.id   e1e883c08512ff71b1e038336d6745a8
#
_cell.length_a   1.000
_cell.length_b   1.000
_cell.length_c   1.000
_cell.angle_alpha   90.00
_cell.angle_beta   90.00
_cell.angle_gamma   90.00
#
_symmetry.space_group_name_H-M   'P 1'
#
loop_
_entity.id
_entity.type
_entity.pdbx_description
1 polymer ?
#
loop_
_entity_poly.entity_id
_entity_poly.type
_entity_poly.pdbx_seq_one_letter_code
_entity_poly.pdbx_strand_id
1 'polypeptide(L)'
;MVTVSYHTDPACPWSWGAEPAIRKLMTEFGEGLKWVFVMGGLARDLAPDAAVRAERIEEWLRVSEQTGAPLDPLLWRDGPLRTTYPACMAVKAAQELAADGGYAYLRRLREAILCERRKLDGTEALVEEARAVGLDVERFRLSLRSHAIVEAFAADRGVRGRRRTAVGERRGSL
;
A
#
# COMPACT_ATOMS: atom_id res chain seq x y z
N MET A 1 -8.35 5.72 -24.04
CA MET A 1 -7.60 5.21 -22.86
C MET A 1 -8.40 5.55 -21.61
N VAL A 2 -8.72 4.54 -20.80
CA VAL A 2 -9.47 4.70 -19.54
C VAL A 2 -8.48 4.83 -18.37
N THR A 3 -8.72 5.79 -17.46
CA THR A 3 -7.90 5.94 -16.26
C THR A 3 -8.54 5.17 -15.11
N VAL A 4 -7.78 4.25 -14.52
CA VAL A 4 -8.17 3.47 -13.33
C VAL A 4 -7.44 4.02 -12.12
N SER A 5 -8.17 4.63 -11.18
CA SER A 5 -7.61 5.06 -9.89
C SER A 5 -7.76 3.94 -8.87
N TYR A 6 -6.66 3.27 -8.55
CA TYR A 6 -6.63 2.18 -7.57
C TYR A 6 -6.22 2.69 -6.19
N HIS A 7 -7.21 2.82 -5.31
CA HIS A 7 -6.99 3.26 -3.93
C HIS A 7 -6.56 2.08 -3.07
N THR A 8 -5.36 2.15 -2.52
CA THR A 8 -4.75 1.03 -1.83
C THR A 8 -3.77 1.47 -0.72
N ASP A 9 -3.19 0.49 -0.04
CA ASP A 9 -2.14 0.66 0.97
C ASP A 9 -1.20 -0.56 0.90
N PRO A 10 0.12 -0.41 1.06
CA PRO A 10 1.06 -1.52 1.04
C PRO A 10 0.77 -2.60 2.10
N ALA A 11 0.21 -2.22 3.25
CA ALA A 11 -0.12 -3.15 4.34
C ALA A 11 -1.58 -3.66 4.32
N CYS A 12 -2.34 -3.38 3.25
CA CYS A 12 -3.72 -3.83 3.15
C CYS A 12 -3.82 -5.29 2.67
N PRO A 13 -4.24 -6.24 3.51
CA PRO A 13 -4.33 -7.65 3.14
C PRO A 13 -5.39 -7.90 2.05
N TRP A 14 -6.50 -7.15 2.07
CA TRP A 14 -7.53 -7.23 1.03
C TRP A 14 -7.04 -6.79 -0.35
N SER A 15 -6.20 -5.74 -0.38
CA SER A 15 -5.56 -5.31 -1.63
C SER A 15 -4.57 -6.36 -2.16
N TRP A 16 -3.92 -7.10 -1.28
CA TRP A 16 -3.06 -8.23 -1.65
C TRP A 16 -3.89 -9.41 -2.18
N GLY A 17 -4.98 -9.74 -1.52
CA GLY A 17 -5.91 -10.76 -2.03
C GLY A 17 -6.49 -10.44 -3.40
N ALA A 18 -6.68 -9.16 -3.74
CA ALA A 18 -7.13 -8.71 -5.05
C ALA A 18 -6.02 -8.65 -6.12
N GLU A 19 -4.74 -8.79 -5.74
CA GLU A 19 -3.59 -8.64 -6.62
C GLU A 19 -3.63 -9.50 -7.89
N PRO A 20 -4.03 -10.80 -7.86
CA PRO A 20 -4.12 -11.61 -9.06
C PRO A 20 -5.13 -11.04 -10.08
N ALA A 21 -6.28 -10.55 -9.61
CA ALA A 21 -7.29 -9.95 -10.49
C ALA A 21 -6.80 -8.61 -11.08
N ILE A 22 -6.14 -7.78 -10.29
CA ILE A 22 -5.53 -6.53 -10.76
C ILE A 22 -4.49 -6.80 -11.85
N ARG A 23 -3.59 -7.76 -11.62
CA ARG A 23 -2.58 -8.16 -12.62
C ARG A 23 -3.20 -8.69 -13.90
N LYS A 24 -4.26 -9.49 -13.77
CA LYS A 24 -4.99 -9.99 -14.95
C LYS A 24 -5.52 -8.82 -15.79
N LEU A 25 -6.17 -7.85 -15.15
CA LEU A 25 -6.67 -6.64 -15.85
C LEU A 25 -5.53 -5.85 -16.51
N MET A 26 -4.38 -5.68 -15.82
CA MET A 26 -3.22 -5.02 -16.39
C MET A 26 -2.69 -5.73 -17.64
N THR A 27 -2.66 -7.06 -17.62
CA THR A 27 -2.17 -7.87 -18.73
C THR A 27 -3.18 -7.88 -19.89
N GLU A 28 -4.46 -8.05 -19.61
CA GLU A 28 -5.50 -8.18 -20.64
C GLU A 28 -5.75 -6.86 -21.40
N PHE A 29 -5.72 -5.74 -20.69
CA PHE A 29 -6.03 -4.43 -21.29
C PHE A 29 -4.80 -3.59 -21.64
N GLY A 30 -3.61 -3.96 -21.14
CA GLY A 30 -2.34 -3.33 -21.47
C GLY A 30 -2.41 -1.80 -21.52
N GLU A 31 -2.03 -1.21 -22.64
CA GLU A 31 -2.03 0.25 -22.85
C GLU A 31 -3.44 0.87 -22.92
N GLY A 32 -4.51 0.09 -22.99
CA GLY A 32 -5.89 0.56 -22.92
C GLY A 32 -6.27 1.16 -21.57
N LEU A 33 -5.54 0.79 -20.49
CA LEU A 33 -5.75 1.29 -19.15
C LEU A 33 -4.53 2.06 -18.64
N LYS A 34 -4.77 3.29 -18.19
CA LYS A 34 -3.80 4.05 -17.41
C LYS A 34 -4.07 3.84 -15.92
N TRP A 35 -3.12 3.23 -15.22
CA TRP A 35 -3.23 2.99 -13.79
C TRP A 35 -2.66 4.16 -12.98
N VAL A 36 -3.40 4.57 -11.96
CA VAL A 36 -2.98 5.56 -10.97
C VAL A 36 -3.14 4.95 -9.59
N PHE A 37 -2.04 4.70 -8.91
CA PHE A 37 -2.05 4.15 -7.55
C PHE A 37 -2.17 5.29 -6.54
N VAL A 38 -3.27 5.29 -5.79
CA VAL A 38 -3.59 6.30 -4.78
C VAL A 38 -3.36 5.70 -3.40
N MET A 39 -2.43 6.25 -2.64
CA MET A 39 -2.05 5.72 -1.32
C MET A 39 -3.02 6.17 -0.23
N GLY A 40 -3.75 5.22 0.31
CA GLY A 40 -4.82 5.49 1.28
C GLY A 40 -4.35 5.88 2.68
N GLY A 41 -3.19 5.41 3.11
CA GLY A 41 -2.70 5.59 4.47
C GLY A 41 -3.66 5.02 5.49
N LEU A 42 -3.69 3.67 5.64
CA LEU A 42 -4.64 2.98 6.51
C LEU A 42 -4.53 3.43 7.96
N ALA A 43 -3.32 3.62 8.46
CA ALA A 43 -3.10 4.03 9.83
C ALA A 43 -1.88 4.95 9.97
N ARG A 44 -2.10 6.08 10.62
CA ARG A 44 -1.03 6.99 11.05
C ARG A 44 -0.29 6.43 12.27
N ASP A 45 -1.07 5.88 13.20
CA ASP A 45 -0.59 5.20 14.40
C ASP A 45 -1.49 3.98 14.63
N LEU A 46 -0.90 2.82 14.67
CA LEU A 46 -1.61 1.55 14.90
C LEU A 46 -1.69 1.23 16.39
N ALA A 47 -0.86 1.88 17.23
CA ALA A 47 -0.81 1.67 18.69
C ALA A 47 -1.08 0.20 19.07
N PRO A 48 -0.26 -0.77 18.62
CA PRO A 48 -0.65 -2.17 18.61
C PRO A 48 -0.57 -2.80 20.01
N ASP A 49 -1.60 -2.53 20.83
CA ASP A 49 -1.80 -3.31 22.05
C ASP A 49 -2.17 -4.77 21.74
N ALA A 50 -2.32 -5.59 22.77
CA ALA A 50 -2.58 -7.01 22.60
C ALA A 50 -3.90 -7.30 21.88
N ALA A 51 -4.94 -6.50 22.15
CA ALA A 51 -6.26 -6.67 21.53
C ALA A 51 -6.23 -6.34 20.04
N VAL A 52 -5.62 -5.20 19.67
CA VAL A 52 -5.44 -4.79 18.27
C VAL A 52 -4.60 -5.81 17.50
N ARG A 53 -3.55 -6.36 18.10
CA ARG A 53 -2.74 -7.41 17.46
C ARG A 53 -3.53 -8.67 17.19
N ALA A 54 -4.33 -9.12 18.16
CA ALA A 54 -5.19 -10.30 18.01
C ALA A 54 -6.20 -10.10 16.87
N GLU A 55 -6.88 -8.96 16.85
CA GLU A 55 -7.83 -8.61 15.78
C GLU A 55 -7.17 -8.61 14.39
N ARG A 56 -5.94 -8.08 14.26
CA ARG A 56 -5.21 -8.09 12.99
C ARG A 56 -4.79 -9.49 12.55
N ILE A 57 -4.39 -10.34 13.48
CA ILE A 57 -4.07 -11.75 13.20
C ILE A 57 -5.33 -12.45 12.65
N GLU A 58 -6.47 -12.29 13.32
CA GLU A 58 -7.74 -12.88 12.87
C GLU A 58 -8.18 -12.35 11.50
N GLU A 59 -8.05 -11.04 11.27
CA GLU A 59 -8.34 -10.42 9.97
C GLU A 59 -7.48 -11.04 8.87
N TRP A 60 -6.17 -11.17 9.07
CA TRP A 60 -5.28 -11.72 8.05
C TRP A 60 -5.54 -13.19 7.77
N LEU A 61 -5.84 -14.00 8.78
CA LEU A 61 -6.25 -15.39 8.60
C LEU A 61 -7.52 -15.49 7.76
N ARG A 62 -8.54 -14.68 8.08
CA ARG A 62 -9.80 -14.63 7.33
C ARG A 62 -9.59 -14.20 5.88
N VAL A 63 -8.75 -13.20 5.62
CA VAL A 63 -8.44 -12.75 4.26
C VAL A 63 -7.73 -13.85 3.48
N SER A 64 -6.73 -14.52 4.09
CA SER A 64 -6.03 -15.65 3.47
C SER A 64 -7.00 -16.78 3.10
N GLU A 65 -7.91 -17.13 4.00
CA GLU A 65 -8.93 -18.15 3.75
C GLU A 65 -9.87 -17.79 2.58
N GLN A 66 -10.34 -16.52 2.55
CA GLN A 66 -11.31 -16.08 1.54
C GLN A 66 -10.71 -15.84 0.16
N THR A 67 -9.45 -15.44 0.10
CA THR A 67 -8.80 -15.02 -1.16
C THR A 67 -7.77 -16.00 -1.69
N GLY A 68 -7.31 -16.93 -0.86
CA GLY A 68 -6.17 -17.81 -1.17
C GLY A 68 -4.82 -17.09 -1.16
N ALA A 69 -4.77 -15.80 -0.80
CA ALA A 69 -3.53 -15.04 -0.76
C ALA A 69 -2.63 -15.50 0.39
N PRO A 70 -1.33 -15.69 0.14
CA PRO A 70 -0.39 -15.99 1.22
C PRO A 70 -0.24 -14.77 2.14
N LEU A 71 -0.50 -14.97 3.43
CA LEU A 71 -0.35 -13.97 4.47
C LEU A 71 0.32 -14.60 5.68
N ASP A 72 1.31 -13.93 6.27
CA ASP A 72 1.92 -14.37 7.52
C ASP A 72 1.52 -13.43 8.67
N PRO A 73 0.46 -13.78 9.44
CA PRO A 73 -0.06 -12.92 10.50
C PRO A 73 0.87 -12.80 11.71
N LEU A 74 1.95 -13.60 11.77
CA LEU A 74 2.92 -13.52 12.85
C LEU A 74 3.71 -12.22 12.86
N LEU A 75 3.67 -11.42 11.79
CA LEU A 75 4.13 -10.02 11.81
C LEU A 75 3.57 -9.25 13.02
N TRP A 76 2.28 -9.45 13.32
CA TRP A 76 1.61 -8.73 14.41
C TRP A 76 2.06 -9.19 15.80
N ARG A 77 2.58 -10.41 15.92
CA ARG A 77 3.17 -10.92 17.15
C ARG A 77 4.63 -10.48 17.31
N ASP A 78 5.44 -10.66 16.26
CA ASP A 78 6.90 -10.62 16.35
C ASP A 78 7.48 -9.21 16.13
N GLY A 79 6.85 -8.41 15.26
CA GLY A 79 7.33 -7.07 14.91
C GLY A 79 6.23 -6.21 14.31
N PRO A 80 5.18 -5.85 15.07
CA PRO A 80 4.01 -5.18 14.54
C PRO A 80 4.36 -3.84 13.91
N LEU A 81 3.70 -3.53 12.79
CA LEU A 81 3.76 -2.21 12.18
C LEU A 81 3.14 -1.17 13.12
N ARG A 82 3.82 -0.05 13.26
CA ARG A 82 3.31 1.10 14.02
C ARG A 82 2.55 2.09 13.17
N THR A 83 2.88 2.15 11.89
CA THR A 83 2.29 3.08 10.93
C THR A 83 2.45 2.54 9.51
N THR A 84 1.51 2.87 8.61
CA THR A 84 1.62 2.55 7.18
C THR A 84 2.09 3.74 6.35
N TYR A 85 2.21 4.93 6.96
CA TYR A 85 2.53 6.18 6.26
C TYR A 85 3.89 6.17 5.56
N PRO A 86 4.99 5.73 6.21
CA PRO A 86 6.29 5.68 5.53
C PRO A 86 6.28 4.81 4.29
N ALA A 87 5.63 3.63 4.33
CA ALA A 87 5.49 2.75 3.18
C ALA A 87 4.66 3.40 2.06
N CYS A 88 3.57 4.11 2.39
CA CYS A 88 2.78 4.84 1.42
C CYS A 88 3.58 5.97 0.75
N MET A 89 4.34 6.76 1.53
CA MET A 89 5.22 7.80 1.00
C MET A 89 6.33 7.21 0.13
N ALA A 90 6.87 6.05 0.49
CA ALA A 90 7.86 5.35 -0.31
C ALA A 90 7.32 4.92 -1.68
N VAL A 91 6.07 4.47 -1.76
CA VAL A 91 5.41 4.21 -3.06
C VAL A 91 5.31 5.49 -3.88
N LYS A 92 4.95 6.63 -3.27
CA LYS A 92 4.93 7.94 -3.99
C LYS A 92 6.30 8.30 -4.54
N ALA A 93 7.37 8.10 -3.75
CA ALA A 93 8.73 8.32 -4.23
C ALA A 93 9.11 7.38 -5.41
N ALA A 94 8.71 6.11 -5.34
CA ALA A 94 8.93 5.17 -6.44
C ALA A 94 8.14 5.56 -7.71
N GLN A 95 6.96 6.14 -7.59
CA GLN A 95 6.15 6.62 -8.72
C GLN A 95 6.85 7.71 -9.52
N GLU A 96 7.69 8.52 -8.89
CA GLU A 96 8.48 9.55 -9.59
C GLU A 96 9.66 8.98 -10.40
N LEU A 97 10.13 7.78 -10.04
CA LEU A 97 11.37 7.21 -10.55
C LEU A 97 11.16 6.03 -11.50
N ALA A 98 10.04 5.33 -11.38
CA ALA A 98 9.78 4.10 -12.09
C ALA A 98 8.82 4.30 -13.27
N ALA A 99 9.17 3.72 -14.42
CA ALA A 99 8.36 3.79 -15.64
C ALA A 99 6.99 3.11 -15.50
N ASP A 100 6.87 2.11 -14.60
CA ASP A 100 5.64 1.39 -14.28
C ASP A 100 4.74 2.13 -13.27
N GLY A 101 5.04 3.40 -12.97
CA GLY A 101 4.31 4.18 -11.98
C GLY A 101 4.43 3.64 -10.55
N GLY A 102 5.53 2.96 -10.24
CA GLY A 102 5.83 2.42 -8.92
C GLY A 102 5.12 1.11 -8.58
N TYR A 103 4.50 0.43 -9.54
CA TYR A 103 3.76 -0.81 -9.28
C TYR A 103 4.66 -1.95 -8.78
N ALA A 104 5.82 -2.17 -9.40
CA ALA A 104 6.76 -3.20 -8.97
C ALA A 104 7.21 -2.97 -7.52
N TYR A 105 7.44 -1.71 -7.13
CA TYR A 105 7.81 -1.36 -5.77
C TYR A 105 6.64 -1.57 -4.78
N LEU A 106 5.44 -1.12 -5.12
CA LEU A 106 4.23 -1.35 -4.31
C LEU A 106 4.02 -2.86 -4.06
N ARG A 107 4.16 -3.67 -5.11
CA ARG A 107 4.04 -5.12 -5.02
C ARG A 107 5.13 -5.70 -4.09
N ARG A 108 6.38 -5.27 -4.24
CA ARG A 108 7.49 -5.72 -3.39
C ARG A 108 7.24 -5.40 -1.91
N LEU A 109 6.74 -4.19 -1.60
CA LEU A 109 6.38 -3.84 -0.22
C LEU A 109 5.29 -4.76 0.34
N ARG A 110 4.29 -5.12 -0.47
CA ARG A 110 3.24 -6.06 -0.06
C ARG A 110 3.83 -7.43 0.27
N GLU A 111 4.66 -7.99 -0.59
CA GLU A 111 5.33 -9.28 -0.35
C GLU A 111 6.13 -9.24 0.94
N ALA A 112 6.94 -8.20 1.12
CA ALA A 112 7.79 -8.03 2.30
C ALA A 112 6.98 -7.93 3.60
N ILE A 113 5.93 -7.11 3.62
CA ILE A 113 5.09 -6.92 4.81
C ILE A 113 4.21 -8.14 5.05
N LEU A 114 3.48 -8.56 4.02
CA LEU A 114 2.35 -9.48 4.18
C LEU A 114 2.76 -10.95 4.19
N CYS A 115 3.91 -11.29 3.54
CA CYS A 115 4.37 -12.68 3.43
C CYS A 115 5.69 -12.93 4.17
N GLU A 116 6.60 -11.94 4.26
CA GLU A 116 7.95 -12.11 4.79
C GLU A 116 8.12 -11.53 6.21
N ARG A 117 7.06 -11.01 6.82
CA ARG A 117 7.07 -10.39 8.16
C ARG A 117 8.05 -9.22 8.30
N ARG A 118 8.34 -8.50 7.22
CA ARG A 118 9.26 -7.37 7.29
C ARG A 118 8.55 -6.13 7.81
N LYS A 119 9.12 -5.52 8.84
CA LYS A 119 8.65 -4.27 9.40
C LYS A 119 9.17 -3.10 8.56
N LEU A 120 8.35 -2.54 7.69
CA LEU A 120 8.70 -1.48 6.75
C LEU A 120 8.17 -0.11 7.20
N ASP A 121 8.47 0.29 8.42
CA ASP A 121 8.14 1.60 8.98
C ASP A 121 9.37 2.52 9.16
N GLY A 122 10.56 2.09 8.73
CA GLY A 122 11.82 2.83 8.75
C GLY A 122 12.44 3.04 7.37
N THR A 123 13.15 4.16 7.19
CA THR A 123 13.73 4.57 5.90
C THR A 123 14.66 3.52 5.29
N GLU A 124 15.57 2.93 6.08
CA GLU A 124 16.56 1.99 5.55
C GLU A 124 15.91 0.71 5.02
N ALA A 125 14.93 0.17 5.74
CA ALA A 125 14.18 -0.99 5.27
C ALA A 125 13.44 -0.71 3.94
N LEU A 126 12.86 0.48 3.79
CA LEU A 126 12.21 0.90 2.55
C LEU A 126 13.19 1.06 1.38
N VAL A 127 14.41 1.54 1.67
CA VAL A 127 15.49 1.68 0.68
C VAL A 127 16.02 0.31 0.23
N GLU A 128 16.09 -0.66 1.11
CA GLU A 128 16.46 -2.03 0.75
C GLU A 128 15.47 -2.64 -0.26
N GLU A 129 14.18 -2.42 -0.05
CA GLU A 129 13.16 -2.88 -1.00
C GLU A 129 13.22 -2.12 -2.34
N ALA A 130 13.60 -0.83 -2.33
CA ALA A 130 13.82 -0.08 -3.56
C ALA A 130 14.99 -0.65 -4.38
N ARG A 131 16.09 -1.03 -3.69
CA ARG A 131 17.23 -1.72 -4.32
C ARG A 131 16.82 -3.08 -4.90
N ALA A 132 15.97 -3.83 -4.18
CA ALA A 132 15.52 -5.16 -4.61
C ALA A 132 14.73 -5.13 -5.92
N VAL A 133 14.06 -4.01 -6.24
CA VAL A 133 13.33 -3.82 -7.51
C VAL A 133 14.10 -2.99 -8.53
N GLY A 134 15.39 -2.71 -8.28
CA GLY A 134 16.28 -2.04 -9.24
C GLY A 134 16.10 -0.52 -9.34
N LEU A 135 15.48 0.13 -8.36
CA LEU A 135 15.42 1.60 -8.33
C LEU A 135 16.79 2.19 -7.98
N ASP A 136 17.07 3.38 -8.50
CA ASP A 136 18.22 4.18 -8.11
C ASP A 136 18.08 4.60 -6.64
N VAL A 137 18.87 3.97 -5.77
CA VAL A 137 18.78 4.10 -4.32
C VAL A 137 19.04 5.54 -3.85
N GLU A 138 19.99 6.24 -4.46
CA GLU A 138 20.33 7.62 -4.06
C GLU A 138 19.21 8.59 -4.45
N ARG A 139 18.71 8.48 -5.67
CA ARG A 139 17.55 9.26 -6.11
C ARG A 139 16.31 8.94 -5.27
N PHE A 140 16.09 7.67 -4.95
CA PHE A 140 14.98 7.26 -4.10
C PHE A 140 15.07 7.85 -2.69
N ARG A 141 16.26 7.86 -2.06
CA ARG A 141 16.48 8.49 -0.75
C ARG A 141 16.18 9.99 -0.78
N LEU A 142 16.62 10.69 -1.83
CA LEU A 142 16.37 12.12 -2.00
C LEU A 142 14.87 12.39 -2.17
N SER A 143 14.21 11.64 -3.07
CA SER A 143 12.76 11.76 -3.30
C SER A 143 11.98 11.48 -2.01
N LEU A 144 12.25 10.37 -1.32
CA LEU A 144 11.55 9.98 -0.09
C LEU A 144 11.62 11.05 1.03
N ARG A 145 12.68 11.85 1.06
CA ARG A 145 12.86 12.95 2.03
C ARG A 145 12.31 14.28 1.54
N SER A 146 11.84 14.35 0.30
CA SER A 146 11.38 15.61 -0.27
C SER A 146 10.02 16.03 0.30
N HIS A 147 9.81 17.34 0.41
CA HIS A 147 8.51 17.89 0.82
C HIS A 147 7.40 17.55 -0.19
N ALA A 148 7.76 17.43 -1.47
CA ALA A 148 6.83 17.08 -2.55
C ALA A 148 6.16 15.71 -2.31
N ILE A 149 6.88 14.72 -1.77
CA ILE A 149 6.31 13.41 -1.45
C ILE A 149 5.29 13.49 -0.31
N VAL A 150 5.55 14.31 0.70
CA VAL A 150 4.60 14.55 1.80
C VAL A 150 3.31 15.18 1.26
N GLU A 151 3.43 16.17 0.37
CA GLU A 151 2.28 16.82 -0.28
C GLU A 151 1.53 15.87 -1.21
N ALA A 152 2.23 15.08 -2.02
CA ALA A 152 1.64 14.08 -2.90
C ALA A 152 0.84 13.02 -2.12
N PHE A 153 1.37 12.55 -0.99
CA PHE A 153 0.66 11.62 -0.12
C PHE A 153 -0.53 12.29 0.59
N ALA A 154 -0.39 13.53 1.02
CA ALA A 154 -1.49 14.29 1.62
C ALA A 154 -2.64 14.51 0.61
N ALA A 155 -2.32 14.77 -0.66
CA ALA A 155 -3.31 14.87 -1.74
C ALA A 155 -4.07 13.56 -1.95
N ASP A 156 -3.38 12.41 -1.97
CA ASP A 156 -4.00 11.08 -2.08
C ASP A 156 -4.99 10.83 -0.93
N ARG A 157 -4.62 11.19 0.30
CA ARG A 157 -5.50 11.07 1.47
C ARG A 157 -6.71 12.00 1.40
N GLY A 158 -6.56 13.19 0.84
CA GLY A 158 -7.65 14.14 0.61
C GLY A 158 -8.69 13.61 -0.37
N VAL A 159 -8.28 12.87 -1.39
CA VAL A 159 -9.20 12.18 -2.33
C VAL A 159 -10.01 11.11 -1.60
N ARG A 160 -9.39 10.32 -0.72
CA ARG A 160 -10.09 9.31 0.10
C ARG A 160 -11.13 9.94 1.03
N GLY A 161 -10.82 11.06 1.68
CA GLY A 161 -11.73 11.77 2.57
C GLY A 161 -13.01 12.23 1.86
N ARG A 162 -12.86 12.85 0.69
CA ARG A 162 -14.00 13.31 -0.13
C ARG A 162 -14.92 12.18 -0.62
N ARG A 163 -14.36 10.99 -0.93
CA ARG A 163 -15.19 9.84 -1.35
C ARG A 163 -15.97 9.23 -0.19
N ARG A 164 -15.44 9.23 1.03
CA ARG A 164 -16.16 8.73 2.21
C ARG A 164 -17.36 9.60 2.57
N THR A 165 -17.25 10.92 2.49
CA THR A 165 -18.36 11.86 2.69
C THR A 165 -19.44 11.68 1.62
N ALA A 166 -19.06 11.59 0.35
CA ALA A 166 -20.01 11.41 -0.76
C ALA A 166 -20.78 10.06 -0.70
N VAL A 167 -20.21 9.01 -0.14
CA VAL A 167 -20.89 7.71 0.08
C VAL A 167 -21.79 7.77 1.32
N GLY A 168 -21.39 8.52 2.35
CA GLY A 168 -22.21 8.73 3.56
C GLY A 168 -23.50 9.50 3.25
N GLU A 169 -23.41 10.55 2.45
CA GLU A 169 -24.56 11.36 2.02
C GLU A 169 -25.59 10.59 1.18
N ARG A 170 -25.13 9.61 0.36
CA ARG A 170 -26.05 8.76 -0.43
C ARG A 170 -26.78 7.69 0.39
N ARG A 171 -26.30 7.35 1.60
CA ARG A 171 -26.97 6.40 2.49
C ARG A 171 -28.02 7.04 3.42
N GLY A 172 -28.02 8.37 3.49
CA GLY A 172 -29.00 9.13 4.29
C GLY A 172 -30.25 9.59 3.53
N SER A 173 -30.38 9.22 2.25
CA SER A 173 -31.48 9.67 1.37
C SER A 173 -32.38 8.51 0.88
N LEU A 174 -32.56 7.48 1.70
CA LEU A 174 -33.52 6.39 1.46
C LEU A 174 -34.43 6.24 2.68
#